data_1aa496ed3ef9e557a72b2ef20b3c5306
#
_entry.id   1aa496ed3ef9e557a72b2ef20b3c5306
#
_cell.length_a   1.000
_cell.length_b   1.000
_cell.length_c   1.000
_cell.angle_alpha   90.00
_cell.angle_beta   90.00
_cell.angle_gamma   90.00
#
_symmetry.space_group_name_H-M   'P 1'
#
loop_
_entity.id
_entity.type
_entity.pdbx_description
1 polymer ?
#
loop_
_entity_poly.entity_id
_entity_poly.type
_entity_poly.pdbx_seq_one_letter_code
_entity_poly.pdbx_strand_id
1 'polypeptide(L)'
;MNQPINYAVVRHLILKDWYLNRWLILGSLPVGLGALAIVLTGKQVAFMLSIILLCMVIVGVGAQLAMVTTINERKEQTLAFVMSLPVSWREYTAAKILANLIIFLVPWLLLTFGALGVLLLPGAAHGLVPYTAIMAVEMLITTSLIVVAGVITESQAWTTAGIFCSSLGINILGYVFAHVRGISTYMWGTHVQWSSTAWEVLICELLTVPLLLGVTFYIQSRKTDFL
;
A
#
# COMPACT_ATOMS: atom_id res chain seq x y z
N MET A 1 -0.49 33.79 -1.46
CA MET A 1 -1.60 33.83 -0.48
C MET A 1 -1.95 32.39 -0.09
N ASN A 2 -1.81 32.03 1.21
CA ASN A 2 -2.18 30.70 1.71
C ASN A 2 -3.70 30.64 1.90
N GLN A 3 -4.44 30.25 0.86
CA GLN A 3 -5.86 29.95 1.05
C GLN A 3 -6.00 28.67 1.90
N PRO A 4 -6.94 28.62 2.85
CA PRO A 4 -7.22 27.41 3.60
C PRO A 4 -7.73 26.32 2.67
N ILE A 5 -7.35 25.07 2.93
CA ILE A 5 -7.78 23.91 2.14
C ILE A 5 -9.31 23.75 2.27
N ASN A 6 -10.01 23.69 1.15
CA ASN A 6 -11.44 23.42 1.12
C ASN A 6 -11.68 21.89 1.16
N TYR A 7 -12.02 21.39 2.34
CA TYR A 7 -12.26 19.96 2.58
C TYR A 7 -13.40 19.37 1.72
N ALA A 8 -14.38 20.18 1.32
CA ALA A 8 -15.47 19.72 0.45
C ALA A 8 -14.96 19.35 -0.94
N VAL A 9 -14.07 20.17 -1.50
CA VAL A 9 -13.41 19.91 -2.79
C VAL A 9 -12.55 18.66 -2.72
N VAL A 10 -11.72 18.53 -1.69
CA VAL A 10 -10.87 17.34 -1.47
C VAL A 10 -11.73 16.08 -1.40
N ARG A 11 -12.82 16.10 -0.64
CA ARG A 11 -13.76 14.98 -0.52
C ARG A 11 -14.36 14.58 -1.86
N HIS A 12 -14.81 15.55 -2.69
CA HIS A 12 -15.37 15.25 -4.01
C HIS A 12 -14.36 14.60 -4.95
N LEU A 13 -13.10 15.05 -4.92
CA LEU A 13 -12.02 14.43 -5.70
C LEU A 13 -11.74 13.00 -5.25
N ILE A 14 -11.71 12.74 -3.93
CA ILE A 14 -11.55 11.38 -3.38
C ILE A 14 -12.71 10.47 -3.83
N LEU A 15 -13.95 10.95 -3.73
CA LEU A 15 -15.11 10.17 -4.15
C LEU A 15 -15.10 9.86 -5.65
N LYS A 16 -14.66 10.78 -6.48
CA LYS A 16 -14.45 10.56 -7.93
C LYS A 16 -13.46 9.40 -8.15
N ASP A 17 -12.30 9.48 -7.52
CA ASP A 17 -11.25 8.45 -7.67
C ASP A 17 -11.71 7.10 -7.12
N TRP A 18 -12.45 7.08 -6.01
CA TRP A 18 -13.10 5.88 -5.48
C TRP A 18 -14.05 5.24 -6.50
N TYR A 19 -14.93 6.02 -7.09
CA TYR A 19 -15.90 5.52 -8.07
C TYR A 19 -15.22 4.94 -9.31
N LEU A 20 -14.17 5.60 -9.81
CA LEU A 20 -13.40 5.13 -10.96
C LEU A 20 -12.66 3.83 -10.69
N ASN A 21 -12.12 3.67 -9.48
CA ASN A 21 -11.30 2.50 -9.11
C ASN A 21 -12.06 1.38 -8.39
N ARG A 22 -13.40 1.49 -8.22
CA ARG A 22 -14.20 0.47 -7.52
C ARG A 22 -14.06 -0.94 -8.12
N TRP A 23 -13.92 -1.04 -9.44
CA TRP A 23 -13.77 -2.33 -10.12
C TRP A 23 -12.41 -2.97 -9.84
N LEU A 24 -11.37 -2.18 -9.63
CA LEU A 24 -10.07 -2.68 -9.19
C LEU A 24 -10.18 -3.33 -7.80
N ILE A 25 -10.88 -2.68 -6.86
CA ILE A 25 -11.12 -3.23 -5.52
C ILE A 25 -11.93 -4.54 -5.64
N LEU A 26 -13.07 -4.50 -6.35
CA LEU A 26 -13.94 -5.65 -6.52
C LEU A 26 -13.25 -6.82 -7.22
N GLY A 27 -12.32 -6.58 -8.14
CA GLY A 27 -11.54 -7.62 -8.82
C GLY A 27 -10.42 -8.18 -7.95
N SER A 28 -9.77 -7.35 -7.15
CA SER A 28 -8.64 -7.78 -6.30
C SER A 28 -9.08 -8.65 -5.11
N LEU A 29 -10.24 -8.39 -4.53
CA LEU A 29 -10.74 -9.13 -3.37
C LEU A 29 -10.98 -10.62 -3.65
N PRO A 30 -11.70 -11.05 -4.71
CA PRO A 30 -11.86 -12.48 -5.00
C PRO A 30 -10.53 -13.20 -5.22
N VAL A 31 -9.57 -12.55 -5.91
CA VAL A 31 -8.24 -13.14 -6.14
C VAL A 31 -7.48 -13.30 -4.83
N GLY A 32 -7.50 -12.26 -3.98
CA GLY A 32 -6.86 -12.32 -2.66
C GLY A 32 -7.52 -13.34 -1.72
N LEU A 33 -8.86 -13.41 -1.69
CA LEU A 33 -9.60 -14.42 -0.91
C LEU A 33 -9.33 -15.83 -1.44
N GLY A 34 -9.22 -16.00 -2.77
CA GLY A 34 -8.81 -17.26 -3.37
C GLY A 34 -7.40 -17.67 -2.93
N ALA A 35 -6.46 -16.73 -2.88
CA ALA A 35 -5.13 -16.97 -2.35
C ALA A 35 -5.16 -17.42 -0.88
N LEU A 36 -5.99 -16.78 -0.04
CA LEU A 36 -6.18 -17.21 1.37
C LEU A 36 -6.79 -18.60 1.47
N ALA A 37 -7.74 -18.95 0.60
CA ALA A 37 -8.35 -20.27 0.58
C ALA A 37 -7.34 -21.40 0.25
N ILE A 38 -6.31 -21.10 -0.54
CA ILE A 38 -5.24 -22.06 -0.85
C ILE A 38 -4.46 -22.47 0.43
N VAL A 39 -4.27 -21.53 1.38
CA VAL A 39 -3.60 -21.84 2.67
C VAL A 39 -4.32 -22.94 3.42
N LEU A 40 -5.66 -22.96 3.37
CA LEU A 40 -6.50 -23.93 4.10
C LEU A 40 -6.26 -25.38 3.67
N THR A 41 -5.59 -25.61 2.54
CA THR A 41 -5.22 -26.97 2.09
C THR A 41 -4.13 -27.62 2.96
N GLY A 42 -3.47 -26.84 3.83
CA GLY A 42 -2.47 -27.33 4.80
C GLY A 42 -1.13 -27.78 4.22
N LYS A 43 -0.93 -27.62 2.91
CA LYS A 43 0.33 -28.02 2.24
C LYS A 43 1.33 -26.88 2.25
N GLN A 44 2.60 -27.16 2.56
CA GLN A 44 3.67 -26.15 2.58
C GLN A 44 3.80 -25.37 1.26
N VAL A 45 3.71 -26.05 0.13
CA VAL A 45 3.76 -25.42 -1.20
C VAL A 45 2.58 -24.48 -1.41
N ALA A 46 1.38 -24.87 -0.96
CA ALA A 46 0.17 -24.06 -1.05
C ALA A 46 0.31 -22.78 -0.20
N PHE A 47 0.90 -22.87 0.98
CA PHE A 47 1.19 -21.72 1.83
C PHE A 47 2.14 -20.73 1.13
N MET A 48 3.24 -21.19 0.54
CA MET A 48 4.18 -20.33 -0.20
C MET A 48 3.51 -19.66 -1.41
N LEU A 49 2.73 -20.41 -2.18
CA LEU A 49 1.97 -19.85 -3.31
C LEU A 49 0.96 -18.79 -2.86
N SER A 50 0.28 -19.01 -1.76
CA SER A 50 -0.67 -18.05 -1.20
C SER A 50 0.00 -16.74 -0.82
N ILE A 51 1.14 -16.78 -0.13
CA ILE A 51 1.89 -15.56 0.23
C ILE A 51 2.29 -14.77 -1.02
N ILE A 52 2.85 -15.45 -2.02
CA ILE A 52 3.25 -14.83 -3.28
C ILE A 52 2.05 -14.16 -3.96
N LEU A 53 0.92 -14.87 -4.06
CA LEU A 53 -0.30 -14.34 -4.67
C LEU A 53 -0.86 -13.14 -3.89
N LEU A 54 -0.87 -13.19 -2.55
CA LEU A 54 -1.31 -12.06 -1.72
C LEU A 54 -0.41 -10.83 -1.92
N CYS A 55 0.91 -11.02 -1.91
CA CYS A 55 1.85 -9.95 -2.19
C CYS A 55 1.61 -9.34 -3.58
N MET A 56 1.45 -10.17 -4.61
CA MET A 56 1.16 -9.72 -5.98
C MET A 56 -0.14 -8.92 -6.06
N VAL A 57 -1.20 -9.39 -5.41
CA VAL A 57 -2.50 -8.70 -5.40
C VAL A 57 -2.39 -7.35 -4.71
N ILE A 58 -1.84 -7.29 -3.51
CA ILE A 58 -1.78 -6.06 -2.71
C ILE A 58 -0.86 -5.03 -3.37
N VAL A 59 0.36 -5.40 -3.74
CA VAL A 59 1.31 -4.50 -4.42
C VAL A 59 0.79 -4.10 -5.81
N GLY A 60 0.18 -5.04 -6.53
CA GLY A 60 -0.45 -4.78 -7.84
C GLY A 60 -1.57 -3.75 -7.77
N VAL A 61 -2.43 -3.80 -6.75
CA VAL A 61 -3.46 -2.78 -6.51
C VAL A 61 -2.81 -1.41 -6.26
N GLY A 62 -1.79 -1.34 -5.40
CA GLY A 62 -1.08 -0.08 -5.13
C GLY A 62 -0.41 0.51 -6.38
N ALA A 63 0.26 -0.31 -7.17
CA ALA A 63 0.89 0.09 -8.42
C ALA A 63 -0.13 0.59 -9.45
N GLN A 64 -1.23 -0.15 -9.63
CA GLN A 64 -2.30 0.24 -10.55
C GLN A 64 -2.96 1.55 -10.15
N LEU A 65 -3.23 1.74 -8.84
CA LEU A 65 -3.78 2.99 -8.33
C LEU A 65 -2.87 4.17 -8.63
N ALA A 66 -1.58 4.08 -8.32
CA ALA A 66 -0.62 5.14 -8.59
C ALA A 66 -0.54 5.49 -10.09
N MET A 67 -0.58 4.48 -10.97
CA MET A 67 -0.57 4.69 -12.42
C MET A 67 -1.84 5.36 -12.92
N VAL A 68 -3.01 4.86 -12.52
CA VAL A 68 -4.31 5.38 -13.00
C VAL A 68 -4.58 6.78 -12.47
N THR A 69 -4.37 7.01 -11.17
CA THR A 69 -4.77 8.26 -10.54
C THR A 69 -3.78 9.39 -10.76
N THR A 70 -2.51 9.10 -11.06
CA THR A 70 -1.47 10.14 -11.19
C THR A 70 -0.99 10.28 -12.63
N ILE A 71 -0.61 9.16 -13.27
CA ILE A 71 0.03 9.21 -14.58
C ILE A 71 -0.98 9.31 -15.71
N ASN A 72 -2.06 8.49 -15.68
CA ASN A 72 -3.05 8.49 -16.76
C ASN A 72 -3.82 9.81 -16.85
N GLU A 73 -4.15 10.44 -15.70
CA GLU A 73 -4.82 11.74 -15.72
C GLU A 73 -4.02 12.82 -16.47
N ARG A 74 -2.68 12.76 -16.40
CA ARG A 74 -1.82 13.67 -17.17
C ARG A 74 -1.80 13.33 -18.65
N LYS A 75 -1.68 12.04 -18.99
CA LYS A 75 -1.65 11.58 -20.39
C LYS A 75 -2.96 11.90 -21.12
N GLU A 76 -4.08 11.73 -20.45
CA GLU A 76 -5.41 11.99 -21.01
C GLU A 76 -5.83 13.47 -20.96
N GLN A 77 -4.91 14.36 -20.54
CA GLN A 77 -5.15 15.80 -20.38
C GLN A 77 -6.34 16.15 -19.45
N THR A 78 -6.82 15.18 -18.68
CA THR A 78 -7.88 15.42 -17.70
C THR A 78 -7.41 16.30 -16.55
N LEU A 79 -6.11 16.35 -16.28
CA LEU A 79 -5.51 17.29 -15.33
C LEU A 79 -5.78 18.75 -15.72
N ALA A 80 -5.68 19.11 -17.02
CA ALA A 80 -5.98 20.46 -17.50
C ALA A 80 -7.44 20.83 -17.21
N PHE A 81 -8.36 19.89 -17.39
CA PHE A 81 -9.77 20.09 -17.03
C PHE A 81 -9.96 20.29 -15.51
N VAL A 82 -9.33 19.46 -14.67
CA VAL A 82 -9.42 19.61 -13.21
C VAL A 82 -8.85 20.95 -12.74
N MET A 83 -7.76 21.44 -13.38
CA MET A 83 -7.14 22.72 -13.06
C MET A 83 -7.94 23.92 -13.61
N SER A 84 -8.88 23.72 -14.53
CA SER A 84 -9.83 24.77 -14.94
C SER A 84 -10.93 25.02 -13.89
N LEU A 85 -11.11 24.10 -12.95
CA LEU A 85 -12.00 24.26 -11.81
C LEU A 85 -11.32 25.13 -10.72
N PRO A 86 -12.09 25.74 -9.80
CA PRO A 86 -11.54 26.52 -8.68
C PRO A 86 -10.90 25.62 -7.61
N VAL A 87 -9.89 24.82 -8.02
CA VAL A 87 -9.18 23.87 -7.18
C VAL A 87 -7.72 24.31 -7.04
N SER A 88 -7.23 24.47 -5.83
CA SER A 88 -5.83 24.76 -5.57
C SER A 88 -4.96 23.50 -5.74
N TRP A 89 -3.69 23.70 -6.13
CA TRP A 89 -2.74 22.59 -6.25
C TRP A 89 -2.59 21.78 -4.95
N ARG A 90 -2.67 22.45 -3.80
CA ARG A 90 -2.61 21.80 -2.48
C ARG A 90 -3.79 20.87 -2.25
N GLU A 91 -4.99 21.31 -2.61
CA GLU A 91 -6.21 20.49 -2.52
C GLU A 91 -6.14 19.29 -3.46
N TYR A 92 -5.66 19.48 -4.68
CA TYR A 92 -5.46 18.39 -5.63
C TYR A 92 -4.45 17.37 -5.11
N THR A 93 -3.26 17.81 -4.66
CA THR A 93 -2.23 16.90 -4.12
C THR A 93 -2.71 16.15 -2.88
N ALA A 94 -3.36 16.84 -1.95
CA ALA A 94 -3.94 16.21 -0.76
C ALA A 94 -4.99 15.16 -1.16
N ALA A 95 -5.88 15.50 -2.09
CA ALA A 95 -6.90 14.58 -2.59
C ALA A 95 -6.26 13.34 -3.23
N LYS A 96 -5.20 13.49 -4.02
CA LYS A 96 -4.51 12.37 -4.67
C LYS A 96 -3.83 11.43 -3.69
N ILE A 97 -3.08 11.97 -2.74
CA ILE A 97 -2.42 11.16 -1.70
C ILE A 97 -3.48 10.42 -0.87
N LEU A 98 -4.51 11.14 -0.40
CA LEU A 98 -5.56 10.56 0.43
C LEU A 98 -6.42 9.55 -0.34
N ALA A 99 -6.77 9.83 -1.59
CA ALA A 99 -7.55 8.90 -2.42
C ALA A 99 -6.80 7.59 -2.62
N ASN A 100 -5.52 7.64 -3.02
CA ASN A 100 -4.69 6.45 -3.19
C ASN A 100 -4.62 5.64 -1.89
N LEU A 101 -4.37 6.30 -0.76
CA LEU A 101 -4.26 5.64 0.54
C LEU A 101 -5.60 5.00 0.95
N ILE A 102 -6.71 5.73 0.90
CA ILE A 102 -8.03 5.25 1.32
C ILE A 102 -8.48 4.07 0.45
N ILE A 103 -8.32 4.19 -0.88
CA ILE A 103 -8.73 3.14 -1.82
C ILE A 103 -7.88 1.89 -1.62
N PHE A 104 -6.57 2.05 -1.40
CA PHE A 104 -5.65 0.94 -1.14
C PHE A 104 -5.93 0.26 0.21
N LEU A 105 -6.24 1.03 1.26
CA LEU A 105 -6.47 0.50 2.60
C LEU A 105 -7.61 -0.53 2.65
N VAL A 106 -8.62 -0.41 1.79
CA VAL A 106 -9.76 -1.35 1.80
C VAL A 106 -9.33 -2.79 1.49
N PRO A 107 -8.77 -3.11 0.32
CA PRO A 107 -8.29 -4.46 0.04
C PRO A 107 -7.15 -4.87 0.98
N TRP A 108 -6.26 -3.94 1.33
CA TRP A 108 -5.15 -4.21 2.24
C TRP A 108 -5.64 -4.66 3.62
N LEU A 109 -6.58 -3.95 4.26
CA LEU A 109 -7.14 -4.33 5.56
C LEU A 109 -7.86 -5.67 5.49
N LEU A 110 -8.74 -5.85 4.49
CA LEU A 110 -9.52 -7.08 4.37
C LEU A 110 -8.63 -8.31 4.17
N LEU A 111 -7.63 -8.21 3.30
CA LEU A 111 -6.72 -9.32 3.02
C LEU A 111 -5.73 -9.58 4.18
N THR A 112 -5.23 -8.52 4.82
CA THR A 112 -4.35 -8.65 5.99
C THR A 112 -5.07 -9.29 7.17
N PHE A 113 -6.26 -8.79 7.52
CA PHE A 113 -7.04 -9.40 8.59
C PHE A 113 -7.51 -10.81 8.24
N GLY A 114 -7.82 -11.07 6.97
CA GLY A 114 -8.08 -12.42 6.48
C GLY A 114 -6.88 -13.35 6.66
N ALA A 115 -5.68 -12.90 6.30
CA ALA A 115 -4.44 -13.68 6.47
C ALA A 115 -4.14 -13.96 7.97
N LEU A 116 -4.25 -12.92 8.81
CA LEU A 116 -4.08 -13.09 10.26
C LEU A 116 -5.15 -14.03 10.84
N GLY A 117 -6.41 -13.93 10.39
CA GLY A 117 -7.49 -14.83 10.79
C GLY A 117 -7.21 -16.28 10.44
N VAL A 118 -6.70 -16.56 9.24
CA VAL A 118 -6.31 -17.92 8.82
C VAL A 118 -5.17 -18.46 9.69
N LEU A 119 -4.19 -17.63 10.04
CA LEU A 119 -3.08 -18.03 10.92
C LEU A 119 -3.50 -18.29 12.37
N LEU A 120 -4.67 -17.81 12.79
CA LEU A 120 -5.21 -18.05 14.13
C LEU A 120 -6.12 -19.30 14.19
N LEU A 121 -6.36 -19.99 13.07
CA LEU A 121 -7.13 -21.23 13.05
C LEU A 121 -6.36 -22.38 13.73
N PRO A 122 -7.08 -23.33 14.35
CA PRO A 122 -6.46 -24.50 14.98
C PRO A 122 -5.57 -25.26 13.98
N GLY A 123 -4.34 -25.57 14.38
CA GLY A 123 -3.37 -26.31 13.56
C GLY A 123 -2.54 -25.42 12.61
N ALA A 124 -2.76 -24.11 12.57
CA ALA A 124 -1.90 -23.18 11.84
C ALA A 124 -0.65 -22.82 12.67
N ALA A 125 0.37 -22.27 12.00
CA ALA A 125 1.59 -21.79 12.63
C ALA A 125 1.37 -20.40 13.24
N HIS A 126 0.83 -20.33 14.46
CA HIS A 126 0.48 -19.08 15.13
C HIS A 126 1.68 -18.14 15.30
N GLY A 127 2.91 -18.67 15.38
CA GLY A 127 4.13 -17.89 15.47
C GLY A 127 4.42 -16.99 14.25
N LEU A 128 3.76 -17.24 13.10
CA LEU A 128 3.85 -16.40 11.90
C LEU A 128 3.08 -15.09 12.01
N VAL A 129 2.20 -14.92 13.00
CA VAL A 129 1.38 -13.71 13.14
C VAL A 129 2.22 -12.41 13.21
N PRO A 130 3.28 -12.29 14.03
CA PRO A 130 4.12 -11.09 14.05
C PRO A 130 4.80 -10.81 12.72
N TYR A 131 5.37 -11.83 12.08
CA TYR A 131 5.99 -11.71 10.76
C TYR A 131 5.00 -11.25 9.69
N THR A 132 3.79 -11.82 9.67
CA THR A 132 2.74 -11.44 8.72
C THR A 132 2.29 -10.00 8.95
N ALA A 133 2.20 -9.54 10.19
CA ALA A 133 1.88 -8.15 10.51
C ALA A 133 2.96 -7.18 10.01
N ILE A 134 4.24 -7.48 10.23
CA ILE A 134 5.37 -6.70 9.69
C ILE A 134 5.31 -6.66 8.17
N MET A 135 5.18 -7.80 7.51
CA MET A 135 5.06 -7.86 6.04
C MET A 135 3.86 -7.09 5.49
N ALA A 136 2.74 -7.05 6.23
CA ALA A 136 1.58 -6.25 5.84
C ALA A 136 1.88 -4.74 5.87
N VAL A 137 2.58 -4.26 6.89
CA VAL A 137 2.98 -2.84 6.97
C VAL A 137 4.05 -2.52 5.91
N GLU A 138 4.96 -3.44 5.61
CA GLU A 138 5.93 -3.30 4.51
C GLU A 138 5.23 -3.14 3.15
N MET A 139 4.13 -3.84 2.89
CA MET A 139 3.31 -3.64 1.69
C MET A 139 2.68 -2.22 1.66
N LEU A 140 2.33 -1.66 2.81
CA LEU A 140 1.83 -0.30 2.93
C LEU A 140 2.92 0.73 2.63
N ILE A 141 4.16 0.50 3.12
CA ILE A 141 5.35 1.31 2.79
C ILE A 141 5.63 1.24 1.30
N THR A 142 5.69 0.04 0.74
CA THR A 142 5.91 -0.20 -0.69
C THR A 142 4.93 0.59 -1.55
N THR A 143 3.63 0.51 -1.24
CA THR A 143 2.60 1.29 -1.95
C THR A 143 2.78 2.78 -1.75
N SER A 144 3.12 3.22 -0.54
CA SER A 144 3.39 4.64 -0.26
C SER A 144 4.57 5.15 -1.09
N LEU A 145 5.65 4.38 -1.22
CA LEU A 145 6.81 4.72 -2.07
C LEU A 145 6.43 4.84 -3.55
N ILE A 146 5.59 3.95 -4.06
CA ILE A 146 5.10 4.02 -5.44
C ILE A 146 4.27 5.30 -5.66
N VAL A 147 3.36 5.62 -4.72
CA VAL A 147 2.58 6.86 -4.76
C VAL A 147 3.49 8.09 -4.71
N VAL A 148 4.49 8.08 -3.82
CA VAL A 148 5.51 9.13 -3.70
C VAL A 148 6.23 9.34 -5.03
N ALA A 149 6.72 8.25 -5.63
CA ALA A 149 7.40 8.30 -6.92
C ALA A 149 6.49 8.91 -7.99
N GLY A 150 5.23 8.47 -8.10
CA GLY A 150 4.26 8.99 -9.07
C GLY A 150 3.94 10.47 -8.87
N VAL A 151 3.66 10.88 -7.63
CA VAL A 151 3.26 12.25 -7.30
C VAL A 151 4.42 13.24 -7.43
N ILE A 152 5.64 12.87 -7.00
CA ILE A 152 6.79 13.78 -7.05
C ILE A 152 7.34 13.93 -8.46
N THR A 153 7.53 12.80 -9.16
CA THR A 153 8.20 12.81 -10.46
C THR A 153 7.26 13.10 -11.62
N GLU A 154 5.97 12.80 -11.43
CA GLU A 154 4.93 12.99 -12.43
C GLU A 154 5.27 12.30 -13.78
N SER A 155 6.17 11.32 -13.74
CA SER A 155 6.72 10.61 -14.88
C SER A 155 6.41 9.12 -14.79
N GLN A 156 5.91 8.57 -15.92
CA GLN A 156 5.63 7.14 -16.01
C GLN A 156 6.89 6.29 -15.80
N ALA A 157 8.02 6.71 -16.39
CA ALA A 157 9.26 5.96 -16.28
C ALA A 157 9.74 5.85 -14.83
N TRP A 158 9.74 6.97 -14.10
CA TRP A 158 10.12 6.99 -12.68
C TRP A 158 9.13 6.26 -11.78
N THR A 159 7.83 6.35 -12.07
CA THR A 159 6.81 5.58 -11.33
C THR A 159 7.01 4.08 -11.55
N THR A 160 7.27 3.66 -12.80
CA THR A 160 7.58 2.26 -13.12
C THR A 160 8.87 1.80 -12.43
N ALA A 161 9.93 2.60 -12.44
CA ALA A 161 11.14 2.32 -11.68
C ALA A 161 10.86 2.20 -10.18
N GLY A 162 10.03 3.07 -9.62
CA GLY A 162 9.56 3.00 -8.24
C GLY A 162 8.84 1.69 -7.93
N ILE A 163 7.96 1.21 -8.82
CA ILE A 163 7.28 -0.08 -8.68
C ILE A 163 8.31 -1.22 -8.61
N PHE A 164 9.27 -1.25 -9.54
CA PHE A 164 10.30 -2.30 -9.55
C PHE A 164 11.18 -2.26 -8.29
N CYS A 165 11.71 -1.09 -7.93
CA CYS A 165 12.57 -0.93 -6.76
C CYS A 165 11.84 -1.30 -5.46
N SER A 166 10.59 -0.85 -5.29
CA SER A 166 9.80 -1.15 -4.10
C SER A 166 9.43 -2.64 -4.04
N SER A 167 9.12 -3.27 -5.19
CA SER A 167 8.82 -4.70 -5.26
C SER A 167 10.05 -5.56 -4.98
N LEU A 168 11.25 -5.13 -5.36
CA LEU A 168 12.49 -5.78 -4.95
C LEU A 168 12.75 -5.58 -3.45
N GLY A 169 12.51 -4.36 -2.95
CA GLY A 169 12.67 -4.01 -1.55
C GLY A 169 11.86 -4.92 -0.61
N ILE A 170 10.59 -5.15 -0.89
CA ILE A 170 9.73 -6.03 -0.07
C ILE A 170 10.26 -7.47 -0.02
N ASN A 171 10.81 -7.99 -1.13
CA ASN A 171 11.38 -9.33 -1.14
C ASN A 171 12.67 -9.41 -0.30
N ILE A 172 13.54 -8.40 -0.41
CA ILE A 172 14.78 -8.33 0.35
C ILE A 172 14.48 -8.18 1.84
N LEU A 173 13.60 -7.25 2.21
CA LEU A 173 13.24 -7.01 3.61
C LEU A 173 12.51 -8.20 4.21
N GLY A 174 11.60 -8.84 3.46
CA GLY A 174 10.94 -10.07 3.89
C GLY A 174 11.93 -11.18 4.18
N TYR A 175 12.94 -11.35 3.32
CA TYR A 175 14.03 -12.30 3.57
C TYR A 175 14.84 -11.92 4.83
N VAL A 176 15.21 -10.66 4.97
CA VAL A 176 15.97 -10.17 6.14
C VAL A 176 15.17 -10.41 7.42
N PHE A 177 13.91 -10.00 7.48
CA PHE A 177 13.06 -10.18 8.67
C PHE A 177 12.84 -11.65 9.04
N ALA A 178 12.73 -12.54 8.03
CA ALA A 178 12.66 -13.97 8.25
C ALA A 178 13.92 -14.57 8.87
N HIS A 179 15.09 -13.88 8.80
CA HIS A 179 16.36 -14.33 9.36
C HIS A 179 16.79 -13.58 10.62
N VAL A 180 16.10 -12.50 10.99
CA VAL A 180 16.36 -11.79 12.26
C VAL A 180 16.01 -12.69 13.44
N ARG A 181 16.98 -12.96 14.33
CA ARG A 181 16.81 -13.91 15.47
C ARG A 181 15.58 -13.63 16.33
N GLY A 182 15.26 -12.36 16.59
CA GLY A 182 14.08 -11.95 17.36
C GLY A 182 12.75 -12.27 16.70
N ILE A 183 12.72 -12.56 15.38
CA ILE A 183 11.50 -12.89 14.62
C ILE A 183 11.53 -14.39 14.27
N SER A 184 12.64 -14.85 13.65
CA SER A 184 12.77 -16.22 13.13
C SER A 184 12.61 -17.31 14.18
N THR A 185 13.05 -17.07 15.41
CA THR A 185 12.99 -18.05 16.51
C THR A 185 11.55 -18.45 16.85
N TYR A 186 10.60 -17.54 16.66
CA TYR A 186 9.20 -17.74 17.05
C TYR A 186 8.27 -18.06 15.90
N MET A 187 8.73 -17.92 14.64
CA MET A 187 7.88 -18.04 13.44
C MET A 187 7.13 -19.39 13.32
N TRP A 188 7.76 -20.48 13.73
CA TRP A 188 7.17 -21.83 13.62
C TRP A 188 6.58 -22.34 14.93
N GLY A 189 6.43 -21.45 15.92
CA GLY A 189 5.81 -21.78 17.20
C GLY A 189 4.30 -21.97 17.11
N THR A 190 3.77 -22.75 18.05
CA THR A 190 2.32 -22.98 18.21
C THR A 190 1.58 -21.81 18.89
N HIS A 191 2.32 -20.85 19.41
CA HIS A 191 1.77 -19.69 20.13
C HIS A 191 2.25 -18.39 19.49
N VAL A 192 1.39 -17.38 19.50
CA VAL A 192 1.76 -16.02 19.07
C VAL A 192 2.72 -15.42 20.09
N GLN A 193 3.93 -15.11 19.68
CA GLN A 193 4.94 -14.46 20.53
C GLN A 193 5.51 -13.21 19.86
N TRP A 194 5.34 -12.08 20.52
CA TRP A 194 5.89 -10.80 20.08
C TRP A 194 7.19 -10.53 20.82
N SER A 195 8.31 -10.59 20.10
CA SER A 195 9.60 -10.14 20.62
C SER A 195 9.72 -8.61 20.63
N SER A 196 10.63 -8.07 21.44
CA SER A 196 10.96 -6.63 21.40
C SER A 196 11.35 -6.19 20.00
N THR A 197 12.18 -6.98 19.31
CA THR A 197 12.61 -6.70 17.94
C THR A 197 11.43 -6.64 16.96
N ALA A 198 10.44 -7.54 17.09
CA ALA A 198 9.26 -7.51 16.22
C ALA A 198 8.43 -6.23 16.44
N TRP A 199 8.30 -5.77 17.69
CA TRP A 199 7.64 -4.51 18.00
C TRP A 199 8.42 -3.30 17.50
N GLU A 200 9.72 -3.28 17.67
CA GLU A 200 10.59 -2.19 17.18
C GLU A 200 10.47 -2.03 15.67
N VAL A 201 10.58 -3.13 14.93
CA VAL A 201 10.42 -3.12 13.46
C VAL A 201 9.03 -2.61 13.08
N LEU A 202 7.97 -3.16 13.65
CA LEU A 202 6.60 -2.77 13.34
C LEU A 202 6.33 -1.29 13.60
N ILE A 203 6.82 -0.76 14.73
CA ILE A 203 6.65 0.66 15.08
C ILE A 203 7.45 1.54 14.11
N CYS A 204 8.69 1.19 13.79
CA CYS A 204 9.50 1.94 12.82
C CYS A 204 8.83 1.98 11.44
N GLU A 205 8.31 0.86 10.97
CA GLU A 205 7.57 0.79 9.72
C GLU A 205 6.31 1.64 9.72
N LEU A 206 5.49 1.54 10.79
CA LEU A 206 4.27 2.34 10.93
C LEU A 206 4.54 3.85 10.96
N LEU A 207 5.65 4.28 11.53
CA LEU A 207 6.07 5.68 11.54
C LEU A 207 6.61 6.15 10.19
N THR A 208 7.17 5.23 9.40
CA THR A 208 7.72 5.55 8.08
C THR A 208 6.64 5.97 7.10
N VAL A 209 5.45 5.37 7.14
CA VAL A 209 4.33 5.70 6.23
C VAL A 209 3.89 7.17 6.33
N PRO A 210 3.50 7.71 7.48
CA PRO A 210 3.09 9.11 7.58
C PRO A 210 4.26 10.06 7.30
N LEU A 211 5.50 9.69 7.62
CA LEU A 211 6.69 10.46 7.29
C LEU A 211 6.83 10.61 5.76
N LEU A 212 6.78 9.51 5.01
CA LEU A 212 6.86 9.50 3.55
C LEU A 212 5.77 10.36 2.91
N LEU A 213 4.53 10.16 3.32
CA LEU A 213 3.39 10.90 2.77
C LEU A 213 3.44 12.40 3.16
N GLY A 214 3.86 12.70 4.39
CA GLY A 214 4.02 14.07 4.86
C GLY A 214 5.12 14.84 4.12
N VAL A 215 6.28 14.20 3.92
CA VAL A 215 7.39 14.77 3.13
C VAL A 215 6.95 14.99 1.68
N THR A 216 6.23 14.05 1.10
CA THR A 216 5.69 14.16 -0.27
C THR A 216 4.76 15.35 -0.40
N PHE A 217 3.82 15.49 0.52
CA PHE A 217 2.90 16.63 0.55
C PHE A 217 3.66 17.96 0.70
N TYR A 218 4.67 18.00 1.59
CA TYR A 218 5.50 19.18 1.81
C TYR A 218 6.27 19.59 0.54
N ILE A 219 6.96 18.64 -0.12
CA ILE A 219 7.69 18.90 -1.37
C ILE A 219 6.74 19.41 -2.44
N GLN A 220 5.62 18.73 -2.63
CA GLN A 220 4.67 19.05 -3.69
C GLN A 220 3.94 20.39 -3.43
N SER A 221 3.70 20.74 -2.16
CA SER A 221 3.07 22.01 -1.79
C SER A 221 3.93 23.25 -2.09
N ARG A 222 5.23 23.05 -2.36
CA ARG A 222 6.20 24.13 -2.69
C ARG A 222 6.41 24.30 -4.19
N LYS A 223 5.92 23.38 -5.02
CA LYS A 223 5.98 23.54 -6.47
C LYS A 223 5.11 24.73 -6.91
N THR A 224 5.66 25.58 -7.75
CA THR A 224 4.98 26.75 -8.32
C THR A 224 4.64 26.57 -9.79
N ASP A 225 5.31 25.64 -10.47
CA ASP A 225 5.15 25.38 -11.89
C ASP A 225 4.19 24.19 -12.11
N PHE A 226 3.15 24.45 -12.93
CA PHE A 226 2.01 23.53 -13.14
C PHE A 226 1.97 22.88 -14.52
N LEU A 227 2.91 23.23 -15.42
CA LEU A 227 2.97 22.75 -16.81
C LEU A 227 4.37 22.29 -17.17
#